data_83136f428a19ca78bb98695609eae0e0
#
_entry.id   83136f428a19ca78bb98695609eae0e0
#
_cell.length_a   1.000
_cell.length_b   1.000
_cell.length_c   1.000
_cell.angle_alpha   90.00
_cell.angle_beta   90.00
_cell.angle_gamma   90.00
#
_symmetry.space_group_name_H-M   'P 1'
#
loop_
_entity.id
_entity.type
_entity.pdbx_description
1 polymer ?
#
loop_
_entity_poly.entity_id
_entity_poly.type
_entity_poly.pdbx_seq_one_letter_code
_entity_poly.pdbx_strand_id
1 'polypeptide(L)'
;MKKPLTIEILFNEALLFAEMESKYDEPVLYGVTDGKAVGTYLEHKFKAYLAENYEYVEGNSAFGIDFPVLEIDMKVTSIKQPQSSCPYKSARQKIYGLGYNLLVFVYEKSDDVKNQTARLDIQYTIFIDKERTSDYQTTKGISEILERDGNVDDLIAFIQDRNLPIDEIEAKNIAEEILVNPPFQGYLTISNALQWRLQYSRVIQKAGEIEGIHKIR
;
A
#
# COMPACT_ATOMS: atom_id res chain seq x y z
N MET A 1 31.86 6.31 0.48
CA MET A 1 30.97 5.18 0.12
C MET A 1 29.60 5.47 0.71
N LYS A 2 28.53 5.32 -0.07
CA LYS A 2 27.16 5.42 0.43
C LYS A 2 26.86 4.22 1.33
N LYS A 3 25.95 4.42 2.29
CA LYS A 3 25.53 3.33 3.18
C LYS A 3 24.44 2.50 2.50
N PRO A 4 24.34 1.17 2.76
CA PRO A 4 23.21 0.38 2.27
C PRO A 4 21.91 0.88 2.91
N LEU A 5 20.85 0.96 2.12
CA LEU A 5 19.51 1.29 2.60
C LEU A 5 18.91 0.07 3.34
N THR A 6 18.40 0.30 4.55
CA THR A 6 17.66 -0.70 5.34
C THR A 6 16.25 -0.19 5.64
N ILE A 7 15.35 -1.05 6.08
CA ILE A 7 13.97 -0.65 6.46
C ILE A 7 13.99 0.38 7.59
N GLU A 8 14.84 0.22 8.59
CA GLU A 8 14.97 1.16 9.71
C GLU A 8 15.43 2.55 9.24
N ILE A 9 16.44 2.57 8.34
CA ILE A 9 16.90 3.82 7.72
C ILE A 9 15.78 4.43 6.89
N LEU A 10 15.08 3.62 6.09
CA LEU A 10 13.97 4.09 5.25
C LEU A 10 12.86 4.75 6.09
N PHE A 11 12.54 4.24 7.28
CA PHE A 11 11.56 4.85 8.18
C PHE A 11 12.00 6.25 8.62
N ASN A 12 13.25 6.39 9.07
CA ASN A 12 13.80 7.67 9.50
C ASN A 12 13.84 8.68 8.35
N GLU A 13 14.31 8.25 7.18
CA GLU A 13 14.40 9.12 6.00
C GLU A 13 13.02 9.49 5.44
N ALA A 14 12.03 8.58 5.50
CA ALA A 14 10.66 8.87 5.09
C ALA A 14 10.00 9.93 6.01
N LEU A 15 10.30 9.91 7.32
CA LEU A 15 9.86 10.94 8.26
C LEU A 15 10.50 12.29 7.92
N LEU A 16 11.83 12.34 7.81
CA LEU A 16 12.58 13.57 7.53
C LEU A 16 12.17 14.18 6.18
N PHE A 17 12.05 13.35 5.16
CA PHE A 17 11.58 13.78 3.85
C PHE A 17 10.16 14.36 3.91
N ALA A 18 9.22 13.69 4.59
CA ALA A 18 7.86 14.15 4.74
C ALA A 18 7.78 15.50 5.46
N GLU A 19 8.60 15.73 6.49
CA GLU A 19 8.69 17.01 7.21
C GLU A 19 9.27 18.14 6.35
N MET A 20 10.27 17.83 5.54
CA MET A 20 10.91 18.77 4.61
C MET A 20 9.95 19.14 3.48
N GLU A 21 9.36 18.13 2.84
CA GLU A 21 8.45 18.31 1.69
C GLU A 21 7.19 19.09 2.07
N SER A 22 6.64 18.86 3.26
CA SER A 22 5.46 19.59 3.76
C SER A 22 5.68 21.10 3.90
N LYS A 23 6.93 21.55 3.92
CA LYS A 23 7.30 22.98 4.02
C LYS A 23 7.76 23.58 2.70
N TYR A 24 7.91 22.75 1.66
CA TYR A 24 8.46 23.17 0.38
C TYR A 24 7.35 23.66 -0.56
N ASP A 25 7.59 24.83 -1.17
CA ASP A 25 6.69 25.41 -2.17
C ASP A 25 7.15 24.99 -3.57
N GLU A 26 6.35 24.18 -4.24
CA GLU A 26 6.69 23.50 -5.50
C GLU A 26 6.04 24.16 -6.71
N PRO A 27 6.80 24.91 -7.54
CA PRO A 27 6.23 25.58 -8.71
C PRO A 27 5.70 24.62 -9.78
N VAL A 28 6.35 23.46 -9.99
CA VAL A 28 5.96 22.52 -11.06
C VAL A 28 4.63 21.83 -10.80
N LEU A 29 4.15 21.85 -9.57
CA LEU A 29 2.86 21.26 -9.19
C LEU A 29 1.71 22.27 -9.14
N TYR A 30 1.99 23.56 -9.38
CA TYR A 30 0.94 24.59 -9.40
C TYR A 30 -0.12 24.28 -10.47
N GLY A 31 -1.39 24.24 -10.09
CA GLY A 31 -2.51 23.92 -10.98
C GLY A 31 -2.61 22.44 -11.40
N VAL A 32 -1.68 21.59 -11.00
CA VAL A 32 -1.75 20.14 -11.31
C VAL A 32 -2.83 19.49 -10.45
N THR A 33 -3.86 18.93 -11.09
CA THR A 33 -4.99 18.25 -10.45
C THR A 33 -4.95 16.73 -10.60
N ASP A 34 -4.10 16.21 -11.49
CA ASP A 34 -3.94 14.77 -11.71
C ASP A 34 -3.13 14.12 -10.57
N GLY A 35 -3.80 13.28 -9.78
CA GLY A 35 -3.17 12.58 -8.66
C GLY A 35 -2.04 11.63 -9.08
N LYS A 36 -2.06 11.09 -10.31
CA LYS A 36 -0.97 10.27 -10.84
C LYS A 36 0.29 11.11 -11.08
N ALA A 37 0.13 12.30 -11.66
CA ALA A 37 1.25 13.20 -11.90
C ALA A 37 1.89 13.64 -10.59
N VAL A 38 1.09 14.02 -9.58
CA VAL A 38 1.58 14.37 -8.23
C VAL A 38 2.28 13.18 -7.57
N GLY A 39 1.70 11.97 -7.69
CA GLY A 39 2.28 10.75 -7.15
C GLY A 39 3.65 10.46 -7.73
N THR A 40 3.75 10.42 -9.05
CA THR A 40 5.02 10.18 -9.78
C THR A 40 6.09 11.22 -9.41
N TYR A 41 5.68 12.50 -9.29
CA TYR A 41 6.60 13.56 -8.87
C TYR A 41 7.20 13.26 -7.48
N LEU A 42 6.37 12.97 -6.49
CA LEU A 42 6.83 12.74 -5.12
C LEU A 42 7.65 11.45 -5.01
N GLU A 43 7.27 10.39 -5.72
CA GLU A 43 8.02 9.13 -5.80
C GLU A 43 9.44 9.36 -6.34
N HIS A 44 9.57 10.07 -7.45
CA HIS A 44 10.88 10.40 -8.02
C HIS A 44 11.71 11.29 -7.10
N LYS A 45 11.10 12.29 -6.46
CA LYS A 45 11.78 13.20 -5.51
C LYS A 45 12.31 12.45 -4.30
N PHE A 46 11.52 11.54 -3.72
CA PHE A 46 11.95 10.73 -2.59
C PHE A 46 13.08 9.76 -2.98
N LYS A 47 12.99 9.11 -4.13
CA LYS A 47 14.07 8.25 -4.64
C LYS A 47 15.37 9.04 -4.86
N ALA A 48 15.30 10.22 -5.46
CA ALA A 48 16.45 11.10 -5.64
C ALA A 48 17.07 11.52 -4.30
N TYR A 49 16.23 11.90 -3.32
CA TYR A 49 16.67 12.22 -1.96
C TYR A 49 17.41 11.05 -1.30
N LEU A 50 16.88 9.83 -1.38
CA LEU A 50 17.58 8.65 -0.83
C LEU A 50 18.88 8.36 -1.57
N ALA A 51 18.89 8.51 -2.90
CA ALA A 51 20.06 8.23 -3.73
C ALA A 51 21.26 9.15 -3.44
N GLU A 52 21.07 10.31 -2.79
CA GLU A 52 22.19 11.18 -2.38
C GLU A 52 23.09 10.50 -1.35
N ASN A 53 22.52 9.78 -0.38
CA ASN A 53 23.23 9.26 0.79
C ASN A 53 23.29 7.72 0.87
N TYR A 54 22.39 7.03 0.17
CA TYR A 54 22.21 5.58 0.30
C TYR A 54 22.44 4.86 -1.03
N GLU A 55 22.91 3.62 -0.92
CA GLU A 55 23.02 2.67 -2.01
C GLU A 55 21.90 1.64 -1.89
N TYR A 56 21.10 1.49 -2.94
CA TYR A 56 20.03 0.49 -3.04
C TYR A 56 19.76 0.12 -4.50
N VAL A 57 19.15 -1.04 -4.70
CA VAL A 57 18.69 -1.46 -6.02
C VAL A 57 17.34 -0.80 -6.27
N GLU A 58 17.28 0.08 -7.28
CA GLU A 58 16.03 0.68 -7.71
C GLU A 58 15.22 -0.32 -8.52
N GLY A 59 13.92 -0.39 -8.21
CA GLY A 59 12.98 -1.21 -8.95
C GLY A 59 12.77 -0.68 -10.37
N ASN A 60 12.47 -1.59 -11.26
CA ASN A 60 12.07 -1.29 -12.62
C ASN A 60 10.72 -1.98 -12.93
N SER A 61 10.18 -1.76 -14.13
CA SER A 61 8.90 -2.33 -14.55
C SER A 61 8.87 -3.88 -14.51
N ALA A 62 10.02 -4.56 -14.56
CA ALA A 62 10.11 -6.02 -14.50
C ALA A 62 9.95 -6.54 -13.04
N PHE A 63 10.46 -5.80 -12.04
CA PHE A 63 10.28 -6.15 -10.63
C PHE A 63 8.89 -5.76 -10.11
N GLY A 64 8.27 -4.71 -10.67
CA GLY A 64 6.94 -4.26 -10.33
C GLY A 64 6.79 -3.65 -8.92
N ILE A 65 7.92 -3.41 -8.20
CA ILE A 65 8.02 -2.76 -6.89
C ILE A 65 9.25 -1.83 -6.86
N ASP A 66 9.20 -0.79 -6.01
CA ASP A 66 10.19 0.29 -6.00
C ASP A 66 11.54 -0.09 -5.37
N PHE A 67 11.53 -0.88 -4.30
CA PHE A 67 12.71 -1.31 -3.56
C PHE A 67 12.74 -2.85 -3.46
N PRO A 68 13.15 -3.55 -4.54
CA PRO A 68 13.00 -5.01 -4.63
C PRO A 68 13.77 -5.79 -3.57
N VAL A 69 14.94 -5.31 -3.14
CA VAL A 69 15.75 -5.97 -2.10
C VAL A 69 15.10 -5.87 -0.72
N LEU A 70 14.32 -4.81 -0.48
CA LEU A 70 13.58 -4.60 0.77
C LEU A 70 12.14 -5.14 0.69
N GLU A 71 11.71 -5.64 -0.47
CA GLU A 71 10.34 -6.05 -0.76
C GLU A 71 9.32 -4.92 -0.45
N ILE A 72 9.61 -3.69 -0.89
CA ILE A 72 8.77 -2.52 -0.63
C ILE A 72 8.33 -1.88 -1.95
N ASP A 73 7.03 -1.61 -2.04
CA ASP A 73 6.44 -0.77 -3.08
C ASP A 73 5.96 0.54 -2.45
N MET A 74 6.27 1.68 -3.08
CA MET A 74 5.88 2.99 -2.59
C MET A 74 4.59 3.44 -3.25
N LYS A 75 3.74 4.09 -2.49
CA LYS A 75 2.49 4.67 -2.96
C LYS A 75 2.33 6.08 -2.44
N VAL A 76 1.88 6.95 -3.31
CA VAL A 76 1.56 8.35 -2.98
C VAL A 76 0.09 8.59 -3.30
N THR A 77 -0.64 9.17 -2.36
CA THR A 77 -2.08 9.39 -2.52
C THR A 77 -2.55 10.65 -1.82
N SER A 78 -3.64 11.25 -2.32
CA SER A 78 -4.28 12.39 -1.66
C SER A 78 -5.14 11.92 -0.48
N ILE A 79 -5.15 12.70 0.61
CA ILE A 79 -6.04 12.46 1.77
C ILE A 79 -7.54 12.53 1.39
N LYS A 80 -7.88 13.31 0.37
CA LYS A 80 -9.28 13.45 -0.09
C LYS A 80 -9.84 12.15 -0.67
N GLN A 81 -8.98 11.35 -1.29
CA GLN A 81 -9.34 10.04 -1.84
C GLN A 81 -8.12 9.10 -1.73
N PRO A 82 -7.87 8.55 -0.53
CA PRO A 82 -6.66 7.80 -0.24
C PRO A 82 -6.72 6.40 -0.89
N GLN A 83 -6.32 6.34 -2.16
CA GLN A 83 -6.32 5.10 -2.97
C GLN A 83 -5.22 5.12 -4.03
N SER A 84 -4.78 3.94 -4.45
CA SER A 84 -3.89 3.75 -5.58
C SER A 84 -4.31 2.57 -6.45
N SER A 85 -3.81 2.52 -7.68
CA SER A 85 -3.95 1.36 -8.54
C SER A 85 -2.96 0.27 -8.13
N CYS A 86 -3.38 -0.99 -8.27
CA CYS A 86 -2.53 -2.16 -8.11
C CYS A 86 -2.77 -3.10 -9.30
N PRO A 87 -1.73 -3.60 -9.99
CA PRO A 87 -1.91 -4.64 -10.98
C PRO A 87 -2.48 -5.89 -10.34
N TYR A 88 -3.54 -6.44 -10.95
CA TYR A 88 -4.04 -7.75 -10.58
C TYR A 88 -3.06 -8.83 -11.01
N LYS A 89 -2.62 -9.66 -10.08
CA LYS A 89 -1.80 -10.85 -10.36
C LYS A 89 -2.54 -12.14 -10.04
N SER A 90 -3.25 -12.17 -8.90
CA SER A 90 -3.98 -13.34 -8.44
C SER A 90 -5.03 -12.95 -7.39
N ALA A 91 -6.16 -13.64 -7.38
CA ALA A 91 -7.18 -13.51 -6.33
C ALA A 91 -6.62 -13.78 -4.93
N ARG A 92 -5.60 -14.62 -4.82
CA ARG A 92 -4.88 -14.91 -3.57
C ARG A 92 -4.34 -13.66 -2.87
N GLN A 93 -4.03 -12.60 -3.62
CA GLN A 93 -3.58 -11.34 -3.04
C GLN A 93 -4.63 -10.67 -2.14
N LYS A 94 -5.92 -10.92 -2.36
CA LYS A 94 -6.98 -10.44 -1.46
C LYS A 94 -7.02 -11.20 -0.13
N ILE A 95 -6.54 -12.42 -0.12
CA ILE A 95 -6.56 -13.34 1.04
C ILE A 95 -5.23 -13.27 1.79
N TYR A 96 -4.12 -13.40 1.09
CA TYR A 96 -2.78 -13.54 1.68
C TYR A 96 -1.89 -12.30 1.57
N GLY A 97 -2.43 -11.19 0.99
CA GLY A 97 -1.69 -9.95 0.79
C GLY A 97 -0.95 -9.87 -0.54
N LEU A 98 -0.38 -8.72 -0.80
CA LEU A 98 0.27 -8.38 -2.07
C LEU A 98 1.59 -9.12 -2.29
N GLY A 99 2.19 -9.68 -1.24
CA GLY A 99 3.49 -10.34 -1.25
C GLY A 99 4.68 -9.40 -1.05
N TYR A 100 4.41 -8.11 -0.78
CA TYR A 100 5.40 -7.08 -0.48
C TYR A 100 4.82 -6.04 0.48
N ASN A 101 5.72 -5.31 1.16
CA ASN A 101 5.35 -4.23 2.06
C ASN A 101 4.96 -2.98 1.27
N LEU A 102 4.19 -2.08 1.89
CA LEU A 102 3.85 -0.80 1.30
C LEU A 102 4.40 0.36 2.14
N LEU A 103 5.05 1.32 1.50
CA LEU A 103 5.33 2.64 2.07
C LEU A 103 4.37 3.64 1.43
N VAL A 104 3.47 4.22 2.24
CA VAL A 104 2.39 5.09 1.74
C VAL A 104 2.58 6.51 2.25
N PHE A 105 2.74 7.47 1.33
CA PHE A 105 2.67 8.90 1.61
C PHE A 105 1.27 9.42 1.31
N VAL A 106 0.64 10.04 2.29
CA VAL A 106 -0.69 10.64 2.16
C VAL A 106 -0.57 12.15 2.28
N TYR A 107 -0.85 12.85 1.19
CA TYR A 107 -0.70 14.31 1.12
C TYR A 107 -2.03 15.05 1.06
N GLU A 108 -2.02 16.30 1.53
CA GLU A 108 -2.97 17.33 1.17
C GLU A 108 -2.27 18.38 0.29
N LYS A 109 -2.80 18.62 -0.92
CA LYS A 109 -2.26 19.61 -1.85
C LYS A 109 -3.03 20.91 -1.74
N SER A 110 -2.30 22.02 -1.64
CA SER A 110 -2.83 23.39 -1.73
C SER A 110 -2.03 24.19 -2.75
N ASP A 111 -2.72 25.04 -3.52
CA ASP A 111 -2.10 25.94 -4.50
C ASP A 111 -2.06 27.38 -3.97
N ASP A 112 -0.90 28.03 -4.05
CA ASP A 112 -0.73 29.46 -3.83
C ASP A 112 -0.82 30.20 -5.16
N VAL A 113 -1.96 30.82 -5.41
CA VAL A 113 -2.23 31.57 -6.66
C VAL A 113 -1.28 32.77 -6.81
N LYS A 114 -0.90 33.42 -5.70
CA LYS A 114 -0.04 34.61 -5.72
C LYS A 114 1.38 34.29 -6.16
N ASN A 115 1.93 33.19 -5.64
CA ASN A 115 3.31 32.77 -5.90
C ASN A 115 3.39 31.74 -7.04
N GLN A 116 2.26 31.25 -7.55
CA GLN A 116 2.16 30.18 -8.56
C GLN A 116 2.94 28.92 -8.14
N THR A 117 2.77 28.53 -6.90
CA THR A 117 3.38 27.33 -6.30
C THR A 117 2.30 26.41 -5.72
N ALA A 118 2.63 25.15 -5.52
CA ALA A 118 1.81 24.22 -4.76
C ALA A 118 2.60 23.72 -3.55
N ARG A 119 1.90 23.36 -2.49
CA ARG A 119 2.48 22.69 -1.32
C ARG A 119 1.82 21.33 -1.16
N LEU A 120 2.67 20.32 -0.95
CA LEU A 120 2.24 18.98 -0.58
C LEU A 120 2.46 18.79 0.92
N ASP A 121 1.45 19.06 1.74
CA ASP A 121 1.51 18.75 3.16
C ASP A 121 1.30 17.25 3.37
N ILE A 122 2.37 16.52 3.73
CA ILE A 122 2.33 15.07 3.96
C ILE A 122 1.68 14.83 5.32
N GLN A 123 0.40 14.51 5.33
CA GLN A 123 -0.41 14.32 6.54
C GLN A 123 -0.07 13.02 7.27
N TYR A 124 0.23 11.96 6.50
CA TYR A 124 0.61 10.64 7.03
C TYR A 124 1.70 10.03 6.18
N THR A 125 2.62 9.35 6.83
CA THR A 125 3.56 8.40 6.23
C THR A 125 3.43 7.09 6.98
N ILE A 126 3.00 6.05 6.27
CA ILE A 126 2.61 4.77 6.88
C ILE A 126 3.36 3.64 6.19
N PHE A 127 3.91 2.72 6.97
CA PHE A 127 4.44 1.47 6.46
C PHE A 127 3.50 0.33 6.83
N ILE A 128 3.20 -0.53 5.86
CA ILE A 128 2.28 -1.64 6.00
C ILE A 128 3.06 -2.92 5.69
N ASP A 129 3.19 -3.77 6.68
CA ASP A 129 3.82 -5.08 6.52
C ASP A 129 3.04 -5.93 5.51
N LYS A 130 3.72 -6.75 4.73
CA LYS A 130 3.13 -7.56 3.65
C LYS A 130 1.98 -8.44 4.12
N GLU A 131 2.01 -8.93 5.34
CA GLU A 131 0.96 -9.73 5.97
C GLU A 131 -0.33 -8.92 6.23
N ARG A 132 -0.25 -7.59 6.26
CA ARG A 132 -1.39 -6.68 6.46
C ARG A 132 -1.94 -6.10 5.16
N THR A 133 -1.33 -6.41 4.01
CA THR A 133 -1.70 -5.86 2.69
C THR A 133 -2.86 -6.60 2.01
N SER A 134 -3.49 -7.58 2.65
CA SER A 134 -4.69 -8.26 2.17
C SER A 134 -5.98 -7.43 2.39
N ASP A 135 -7.08 -7.90 1.80
CA ASP A 135 -8.39 -7.26 1.91
C ASP A 135 -9.04 -7.52 3.27
N TYR A 136 -9.43 -6.43 3.95
CA TYR A 136 -9.98 -6.50 5.31
C TYR A 136 -11.27 -7.32 5.39
N GLN A 137 -12.21 -7.08 4.48
CA GLN A 137 -13.52 -7.75 4.54
C GLN A 137 -13.40 -9.24 4.21
N THR A 138 -12.50 -9.57 3.27
CA THR A 138 -12.27 -10.97 2.89
C THR A 138 -11.61 -11.73 4.03
N THR A 139 -10.54 -11.20 4.61
CA THR A 139 -9.83 -11.89 5.70
C THR A 139 -10.63 -11.93 7.00
N LYS A 140 -11.43 -10.89 7.29
CA LYS A 140 -12.35 -10.90 8.43
C LYS A 140 -13.41 -11.98 8.29
N GLY A 141 -14.05 -12.09 7.12
CA GLY A 141 -15.06 -13.13 6.88
C GLY A 141 -14.48 -14.54 6.95
N ILE A 142 -13.26 -14.74 6.47
CA ILE A 142 -12.54 -16.02 6.61
C ILE A 142 -12.31 -16.33 8.10
N SER A 143 -11.81 -15.38 8.90
CA SER A 143 -11.61 -15.56 10.35
C SER A 143 -12.91 -15.95 11.05
N GLU A 144 -14.02 -15.27 10.76
CA GLU A 144 -15.35 -15.56 11.31
C GLU A 144 -15.87 -16.97 10.94
N ILE A 145 -15.51 -17.48 9.76
CA ILE A 145 -15.83 -18.86 9.35
C ILE A 145 -15.00 -19.86 10.14
N LEU A 146 -13.70 -19.63 10.27
CA LEU A 146 -12.79 -20.50 11.01
C LEU A 146 -13.12 -20.54 12.51
N GLU A 147 -13.47 -19.40 13.13
CA GLU A 147 -13.85 -19.29 14.55
C GLU A 147 -15.10 -20.10 14.92
N ARG A 148 -15.97 -20.41 13.94
CA ARG A 148 -17.15 -21.26 14.11
C ARG A 148 -16.99 -22.68 13.55
N ASP A 149 -15.73 -23.15 13.45
CA ASP A 149 -15.39 -24.48 12.91
C ASP A 149 -15.93 -24.74 11.48
N GLY A 150 -15.96 -23.68 10.65
CA GLY A 150 -16.37 -23.79 9.25
C GLY A 150 -15.44 -24.69 8.43
N ASN A 151 -16.00 -25.33 7.43
CA ASN A 151 -15.32 -26.31 6.59
C ASN A 151 -14.96 -25.76 5.20
N VAL A 152 -14.43 -26.63 4.32
CA VAL A 152 -14.06 -26.29 2.92
C VAL A 152 -15.23 -25.72 2.13
N ASP A 153 -16.43 -26.32 2.27
CA ASP A 153 -17.61 -25.89 1.51
C ASP A 153 -18.09 -24.50 1.95
N ASP A 154 -18.01 -24.18 3.25
CA ASP A 154 -18.32 -22.84 3.79
C ASP A 154 -17.36 -21.80 3.22
N LEU A 155 -16.07 -22.11 3.13
CA LEU A 155 -15.05 -21.24 2.55
C LEU A 155 -15.24 -21.05 1.04
N ILE A 156 -15.56 -22.12 0.29
CA ILE A 156 -15.86 -22.03 -1.14
C ILE A 156 -17.07 -21.13 -1.37
N ALA A 157 -18.17 -21.34 -0.64
CA ALA A 157 -19.36 -20.50 -0.73
C ALA A 157 -19.03 -19.03 -0.46
N PHE A 158 -18.26 -18.75 0.60
CA PHE A 158 -17.83 -17.38 0.92
C PHE A 158 -16.98 -16.75 -0.19
N ILE A 159 -16.02 -17.49 -0.75
CA ILE A 159 -15.15 -17.02 -1.84
C ILE A 159 -15.99 -16.68 -3.09
N GLN A 160 -16.98 -17.51 -3.40
CA GLN A 160 -17.91 -17.29 -4.52
C GLN A 160 -18.79 -16.05 -4.29
N ASP A 161 -19.35 -15.89 -3.08
CA ASP A 161 -20.15 -14.71 -2.69
C ASP A 161 -19.36 -13.40 -2.79
N ARG A 162 -18.04 -13.46 -2.58
CA ARG A 162 -17.13 -12.31 -2.74
C ARG A 162 -16.76 -12.02 -4.19
N ASN A 163 -17.24 -12.83 -5.15
CA ASN A 163 -16.93 -12.69 -6.57
C ASN A 163 -15.44 -12.57 -6.85
N LEU A 164 -14.63 -13.38 -6.19
CA LEU A 164 -13.21 -13.45 -6.52
C LEU A 164 -13.06 -14.03 -7.92
N PRO A 165 -12.17 -13.47 -8.76
CA PRO A 165 -12.02 -13.90 -10.16
C PRO A 165 -11.20 -15.19 -10.26
N ILE A 166 -11.77 -16.30 -9.82
CA ILE A 166 -11.18 -17.65 -9.80
C ILE A 166 -12.21 -18.67 -10.25
N ASP A 167 -11.73 -19.80 -10.76
CA ASP A 167 -12.59 -20.95 -11.07
C ASP A 167 -12.86 -21.83 -9.83
N GLU A 168 -13.71 -22.84 -9.99
CA GLU A 168 -14.09 -23.74 -8.89
C GLU A 168 -12.91 -24.56 -8.35
N ILE A 169 -11.96 -24.91 -9.20
CA ILE A 169 -10.78 -25.69 -8.81
C ILE A 169 -9.85 -24.84 -7.94
N GLU A 170 -9.60 -23.60 -8.38
CA GLU A 170 -8.79 -22.65 -7.61
C GLU A 170 -9.47 -22.27 -6.30
N ALA A 171 -10.80 -22.09 -6.28
CA ALA A 171 -11.57 -21.82 -5.07
C ALA A 171 -11.42 -22.95 -4.04
N LYS A 172 -11.49 -24.21 -4.48
CA LYS A 172 -11.28 -25.37 -3.62
C LYS A 172 -9.85 -25.42 -3.06
N ASN A 173 -8.85 -25.26 -3.92
CA ASN A 173 -7.44 -25.27 -3.48
C ASN A 173 -7.16 -24.18 -2.45
N ILE A 174 -7.70 -22.99 -2.65
CA ILE A 174 -7.57 -21.87 -1.69
C ILE A 174 -8.29 -22.18 -0.39
N ALA A 175 -9.51 -22.76 -0.43
CA ALA A 175 -10.27 -23.13 0.76
C ALA A 175 -9.54 -24.20 1.59
N GLU A 176 -8.99 -25.23 0.95
CA GLU A 176 -8.18 -26.24 1.61
C GLU A 176 -6.91 -25.65 2.24
N GLU A 177 -6.25 -24.72 1.55
CA GLU A 177 -5.08 -24.01 2.07
C GLU A 177 -5.41 -23.13 3.28
N ILE A 178 -6.54 -22.42 3.27
CA ILE A 178 -6.99 -21.58 4.39
C ILE A 178 -7.14 -22.39 5.68
N LEU A 179 -7.63 -23.63 5.61
CA LEU A 179 -7.78 -24.48 6.78
C LEU A 179 -6.43 -24.91 7.39
N VAL A 180 -5.40 -25.04 6.54
CA VAL A 180 -4.04 -25.43 6.99
C VAL A 180 -3.20 -24.20 7.37
N ASN A 181 -3.37 -23.12 6.63
CA ASN A 181 -2.60 -21.87 6.77
C ASN A 181 -3.55 -20.66 6.73
N PRO A 182 -4.21 -20.34 7.84
CA PRO A 182 -5.11 -19.20 7.93
C PRO A 182 -4.42 -17.88 7.58
N PRO A 183 -5.04 -16.99 6.81
CA PRO A 183 -4.47 -15.69 6.50
C PRO A 183 -4.49 -14.76 7.71
N PHE A 184 -3.50 -13.88 7.79
CA PHE A 184 -3.55 -12.75 8.72
C PHE A 184 -4.67 -11.78 8.36
N GLN A 185 -5.21 -11.07 9.35
CA GLN A 185 -6.17 -9.99 9.11
C GLN A 185 -5.52 -8.89 8.27
N GLY A 186 -6.06 -8.68 7.07
CA GLY A 186 -5.68 -7.57 6.20
C GLY A 186 -6.32 -6.24 6.61
N TYR A 187 -5.75 -5.14 6.16
CA TYR A 187 -6.25 -3.81 6.50
C TYR A 187 -6.48 -2.89 5.29
N LEU A 188 -6.20 -3.36 4.08
CA LEU A 188 -6.61 -2.66 2.87
C LEU A 188 -8.08 -2.91 2.55
N THR A 189 -8.68 -2.04 1.75
CA THR A 189 -9.92 -2.35 1.02
C THR A 189 -9.55 -2.48 -0.45
N ILE A 190 -9.69 -3.69 -1.00
CA ILE A 190 -9.29 -4.00 -2.38
C ILE A 190 -10.55 -4.19 -3.24
N SER A 191 -10.75 -3.31 -4.24
CA SER A 191 -11.91 -3.41 -5.14
C SER A 191 -11.85 -4.65 -6.04
N ASN A 192 -13.01 -5.09 -6.53
CA ASN A 192 -13.14 -6.21 -7.48
C ASN A 192 -13.16 -5.76 -8.96
N ALA A 193 -12.68 -4.56 -9.28
CA ALA A 193 -12.61 -4.08 -10.65
C ALA A 193 -11.50 -4.80 -11.44
N LEU A 194 -11.53 -4.70 -12.77
CA LEU A 194 -10.47 -5.22 -13.68
C LEU A 194 -9.07 -4.72 -13.32
N GLN A 195 -8.98 -3.51 -12.77
CA GLN A 195 -7.78 -2.98 -12.15
C GLN A 195 -8.08 -2.79 -10.66
N TRP A 196 -7.36 -3.49 -9.81
CA TRP A 196 -7.54 -3.36 -8.38
C TRP A 196 -7.14 -1.98 -7.89
N ARG A 197 -8.01 -1.43 -7.03
CA ARG A 197 -7.72 -0.23 -6.29
C ARG A 197 -7.54 -0.59 -4.82
N LEU A 198 -6.38 -0.21 -4.30
CA LEU A 198 -6.07 -0.29 -2.88
C LEU A 198 -6.56 1.00 -2.21
N GLN A 199 -7.42 0.88 -1.22
CA GLN A 199 -7.92 2.00 -0.44
C GLN A 199 -7.29 1.98 0.95
N TYR A 200 -6.84 3.14 1.41
CA TYR A 200 -6.00 3.27 2.61
C TYR A 200 -6.70 3.87 3.83
N SER A 201 -7.98 4.25 3.74
CA SER A 201 -8.71 4.92 4.83
C SER A 201 -8.61 4.15 6.16
N ARG A 202 -8.74 2.83 6.14
CA ARG A 202 -8.62 1.98 7.33
C ARG A 202 -7.19 1.94 7.87
N VAL A 203 -6.21 1.85 7.01
CA VAL A 203 -4.79 1.87 7.37
C VAL A 203 -4.44 3.20 8.05
N ILE A 204 -4.90 4.33 7.50
CA ILE A 204 -4.70 5.66 8.08
C ILE A 204 -5.30 5.73 9.48
N GLN A 205 -6.51 5.21 9.68
CA GLN A 205 -7.18 5.20 10.99
C GLN A 205 -6.48 4.31 12.02
N LYS A 206 -5.80 3.25 11.57
CA LYS A 206 -5.23 2.20 12.43
C LYS A 206 -3.70 2.24 12.52
N ALA A 207 -3.06 3.19 11.85
CA ALA A 207 -1.61 3.35 11.90
C ALA A 207 -1.09 3.59 13.31
N GLY A 208 -0.16 2.75 13.75
CA GLY A 208 0.42 2.78 15.09
C GLY A 208 -0.42 2.09 16.19
N GLU A 209 -1.65 1.65 15.88
CA GLU A 209 -2.50 0.91 16.83
C GLU A 209 -2.43 -0.61 16.60
N ILE A 210 -2.13 -1.03 15.39
CA ILE A 210 -2.11 -2.43 14.97
C ILE A 210 -0.68 -2.83 14.63
N GLU A 211 -0.26 -3.98 15.14
CA GLU A 211 1.02 -4.60 14.76
C GLU A 211 1.08 -4.82 13.24
N GLY A 212 2.17 -4.40 12.62
CA GLY A 212 2.37 -4.45 11.17
C GLY A 212 1.74 -3.29 10.39
N ILE A 213 1.21 -2.25 11.08
CA ILE A 213 0.78 -0.98 10.47
C ILE A 213 1.49 0.14 11.22
N HIS A 214 2.65 0.53 10.72
CA HIS A 214 3.55 1.45 11.41
C HIS A 214 3.24 2.89 11.01
N LYS A 215 2.97 3.75 11.98
CA LYS A 215 2.85 5.18 11.77
C LYS A 215 4.24 5.80 11.85
N ILE A 216 4.76 6.28 10.72
CA ILE A 216 6.04 6.99 10.63
C ILE A 216 5.81 8.48 10.91
N ARG A 217 4.71 9.03 10.36
CA ARG A 217 4.25 10.39 10.62
C ARG A 217 2.75 10.43 10.86
#